data_ae1e6758f39b41603a451812a7c401f2
#
_entry.id   ae1e6758f39b41603a451812a7c401f2
#
_cell.length_a   1.000
_cell.length_b   1.000
_cell.length_c   1.000
_cell.angle_alpha   90.00
_cell.angle_beta   90.00
_cell.angle_gamma   90.00
#
_symmetry.space_group_name_H-M   'P 1'
#
loop_
_entity.id
_entity.type
_entity.pdbx_description
1 polymer ?
#
loop_
_entity_poly.entity_id
_entity_poly.type
_entity_poly.pdbx_seq_one_letter_code
_entity_poly.pdbx_strand_id
1 'polypeptide(L)' 'TDAQPLVSLGRLDGYDPRLAQAIRLMEAHVDEPLTIDAVAKRAGVTARTLESIFRKSIGETPGAYYLRLRLPPPPP' A
#
# COMPACT_ATOMS: atom_id res chain seq x y z
N THR A 1 0.86 -15.87 -12.40
CA THR A 1 0.72 -15.60 -11.94
C THR A 1 0.49 -15.22 -11.51
N ASP A 2 0.40 -15.28 -11.58
CA ASP A 2 0.09 -14.68 -11.25
C ASP A 2 0.38 -14.24 -10.37
N ALA A 3 1.13 -14.20 -10.34
CA ALA A 3 1.56 -13.66 -9.40
C ALA A 3 1.14 -12.54 -9.14
N GLN A 4 0.79 -12.45 -9.24
CA GLN A 4 0.23 -11.49 -9.00
C GLN A 4 0.42 -10.91 -7.87
N PRO A 5 0.60 -9.86 -7.86
CA PRO A 5 0.82 -9.20 -6.71
C PRO A 5 -0.31 -9.44 -5.87
N LEU A 6 0.00 -9.39 -4.69
CA LEU A 6 -0.92 -9.56 -3.77
C LEU A 6 -2.10 -8.85 -4.07
N VAL A 7 -1.97 -7.70 -4.58
CA VAL A 7 -3.06 -6.88 -4.77
C VAL A 7 -3.05 -6.45 -6.16
N SER A 8 -3.75 -7.09 -7.01
CA SER A 8 -3.94 -6.56 -8.33
C SER A 8 -5.10 -5.59 -8.24
N LEU A 9 -5.17 -4.64 -9.14
CA LEU A 9 -6.23 -3.68 -9.10
C LEU A 9 -7.61 -4.31 -9.21
N GLY A 10 -7.71 -5.38 -9.93
CA GLY A 10 -9.00 -6.03 -10.06
C GLY A 10 -9.48 -6.65 -8.78
N ARG A 11 -8.54 -7.03 -7.90
CA ARG A 11 -8.94 -7.61 -6.66
C ARG A 11 -9.27 -6.59 -5.63
N LEU A 12 -8.94 -5.33 -5.84
CA LEU A 12 -9.23 -4.30 -4.88
C LEU A 12 -10.71 -3.98 -4.78
N ASP A 13 -11.51 -4.52 -5.67
CA ASP A 13 -12.94 -4.31 -5.60
C ASP A 13 -13.54 -4.75 -4.27
N GLY A 14 -12.94 -5.73 -3.63
CA GLY A 14 -13.45 -6.19 -2.35
C GLY A 14 -12.85 -5.49 -1.16
N TYR A 15 -11.96 -4.52 -1.39
CA TYR A 15 -11.29 -3.83 -0.31
C TYR A 15 -11.82 -2.42 -0.16
N ASP A 16 -11.46 -1.80 0.95
CA ASP A 16 -11.79 -0.41 1.19
C ASP A 16 -11.18 0.45 0.08
N PRO A 17 -11.94 1.34 -0.52
CA PRO A 17 -11.40 2.22 -1.56
C PRO A 17 -10.21 3.04 -1.10
N ARG A 18 -10.13 3.33 0.19
CA ARG A 18 -9.01 4.08 0.73
C ARG A 18 -7.73 3.25 0.70
N LEU A 19 -7.87 1.95 0.88
CA LEU A 19 -6.72 1.05 0.77
C LEU A 19 -6.20 1.05 -0.66
N ALA A 20 -7.10 0.96 -1.64
CA ALA A 20 -6.70 0.99 -3.03
C ALA A 20 -5.99 2.29 -3.38
N GLN A 21 -6.51 3.39 -2.89
CA GLN A 21 -5.91 4.70 -3.14
C GLN A 21 -4.51 4.77 -2.53
N ALA A 22 -4.35 4.28 -1.31
CA ALA A 22 -3.06 4.30 -0.64
C ALA A 22 -2.04 3.47 -1.39
N ILE A 23 -2.43 2.30 -1.85
CA ILE A 23 -1.52 1.43 -2.59
C ILE A 23 -1.09 2.08 -3.90
N ARG A 24 -2.02 2.71 -4.60
CA ARG A 24 -1.67 3.42 -5.83
C ARG A 24 -0.68 4.54 -5.59
N LEU A 25 -0.88 5.28 -4.49
CA LEU A 25 0.02 6.35 -4.14
C LEU A 25 1.41 5.81 -3.85
N MET A 26 1.48 4.70 -3.13
CA MET A 26 2.76 4.09 -2.82
C MET A 26 3.47 3.61 -4.08
N GLU A 27 2.74 3.00 -4.98
CA GLU A 27 3.33 2.49 -6.22
C GLU A 27 3.82 3.63 -7.12
N ALA A 28 3.14 4.75 -7.07
CA ALA A 28 3.52 5.89 -7.87
C ALA A 28 4.71 6.64 -7.30
N HIS A 29 5.03 6.41 -6.04
CA HIS A 29 6.10 7.13 -5.36
C HIS A 29 7.14 6.18 -4.77
N VAL A 30 7.63 5.29 -5.59
CA VAL A 30 8.68 4.37 -5.17
C VAL A 30 10.03 5.07 -5.17
N ASP A 31 10.30 5.88 -6.19
CA ASP A 31 11.57 6.60 -6.29
C ASP A 31 11.68 7.74 -5.29
N GLU A 32 10.58 8.41 -5.04
CA GLU A 32 10.56 9.49 -4.08
C GLU A 32 9.45 9.18 -3.08
N PRO A 33 9.73 8.35 -2.10
CA PRO A 33 8.68 7.85 -1.23
C PRO A 33 8.02 8.94 -0.41
N LEU A 34 6.71 8.80 -0.24
CA LEU A 34 5.96 9.67 0.63
C LEU A 34 6.03 9.10 2.04
N THR A 35 5.81 9.96 3.03
CA THR A 35 5.68 9.44 4.39
C THR A 35 4.31 8.78 4.49
N ILE A 36 4.16 7.94 5.49
CA ILE A 36 2.88 7.27 5.71
C ILE A 36 1.80 8.31 6.01
N ASP A 37 2.15 9.36 6.73
CA ASP A 37 1.20 10.44 6.99
C ASP A 37 0.73 11.09 5.69
N ALA A 38 1.65 11.30 4.76
CA ALA A 38 1.29 11.91 3.49
C ALA A 38 0.40 11.00 2.67
N VAL A 39 0.69 9.70 2.68
CA VAL A 39 -0.14 8.74 1.97
C VAL A 39 -1.53 8.72 2.57
N ALA A 40 -1.63 8.69 3.88
CA ALA A 40 -2.92 8.66 4.56
C ALA A 40 -3.72 9.92 4.24
N LYS A 41 -3.07 11.07 4.29
CA LYS A 41 -3.73 12.33 4.03
C LYS A 41 -4.29 12.36 2.62
N ARG A 42 -3.52 11.90 1.65
CA ARG A 42 -3.98 11.88 0.27
C ARG A 42 -5.07 10.85 0.05
N ALA A 43 -5.09 9.80 0.85
CA ALA A 43 -6.15 8.80 0.78
C ALA A 43 -7.39 9.22 1.56
N GLY A 44 -7.33 10.36 2.26
CA GLY A 44 -8.49 10.87 2.97
C GLY A 44 -8.69 10.28 4.35
N VAL A 45 -7.63 9.76 4.96
CA VAL A 45 -7.72 9.14 6.28
C VAL A 45 -6.55 9.59 7.14
N THR A 46 -6.57 9.22 8.42
CA THR A 46 -5.43 9.45 9.28
C THR A 46 -4.46 8.29 9.14
N ALA A 47 -3.22 8.50 9.57
CA ALA A 47 -2.23 7.44 9.51
C ALA A 47 -2.68 6.24 10.33
N ARG A 48 -3.32 6.49 11.45
CA ARG A 48 -3.80 5.42 12.30
C ARG A 48 -4.88 4.60 11.61
N THR A 49 -5.81 5.26 10.95
CA THR A 49 -6.85 4.58 10.20
C THR A 49 -6.26 3.77 9.07
N LEU A 50 -5.27 4.34 8.37
CA LEU A 50 -4.61 3.65 7.30
C LEU A 50 -3.93 2.39 7.81
N GLU A 51 -3.27 2.47 8.96
CA GLU A 51 -2.64 1.33 9.57
C GLU A 51 -3.65 0.23 9.86
N SER A 52 -4.79 0.60 10.40
CA SER A 52 -5.83 -0.35 10.71
C SER A 52 -6.35 -1.04 9.45
N ILE A 53 -6.57 -0.26 8.40
CA ILE A 53 -7.05 -0.80 7.13
C ILE A 53 -6.04 -1.79 6.56
N PHE A 54 -4.76 -1.45 6.58
CA PHE A 54 -3.73 -2.33 6.06
C PHE A 54 -3.65 -3.62 6.86
N ARG A 55 -3.70 -3.53 8.18
CA ARG A 55 -3.63 -4.72 9.00
C ARG A 55 -4.81 -5.65 8.78
N LYS A 56 -5.99 -5.09 8.61
CA LYS A 56 -7.17 -5.90 8.38
C LYS A 56 -7.17 -6.54 7.02
N SER A 57 -6.75 -5.81 6.01
CA SER A 57 -6.86 -6.27 4.63
C SER A 57 -5.64 -7.05 4.16
N ILE A 58 -4.47 -6.63 4.58
CA ILE A 58 -3.23 -7.21 4.07
C ILE A 58 -2.46 -7.96 5.15
N GLY A 59 -2.68 -7.61 6.40
CA GLY A 59 -2.02 -8.28 7.50
C GLY A 59 -0.69 -7.67 7.90
N GLU A 60 -0.35 -6.49 7.37
CA GLU A 60 0.87 -5.82 7.76
C GLU A 60 0.65 -4.32 7.77
N THR A 61 1.58 -3.59 8.37
CA THR A 61 1.45 -2.15 8.45
C THR A 61 1.73 -1.50 7.10
N PRO A 62 1.22 -0.30 6.87
CA PRO A 62 1.51 0.40 5.62
C PRO A 62 3.00 0.65 5.46
N GLY A 63 3.70 0.92 6.56
CA GLY A 63 5.14 1.14 6.48
C GLY A 63 5.89 -0.08 5.99
N ALA A 64 5.52 -1.25 6.51
CA ALA A 64 6.16 -2.50 6.11
C ALA A 64 5.86 -2.80 4.65
N TYR A 65 4.62 -2.60 4.25
CA TYR A 65 4.22 -2.84 2.87
C TYR A 65 4.98 -1.92 1.92
N TYR A 66 5.05 -0.64 2.26
CA TYR A 66 5.73 0.35 1.43
C TYR A 66 7.22 0.05 1.34
N LEU A 67 7.82 -0.35 2.43
CA LEU A 67 9.23 -0.70 2.43
C LEU A 67 9.51 -1.82 1.44
N ARG A 68 8.67 -2.83 1.42
CA ARG A 68 8.84 -3.93 0.48
C ARG A 68 8.70 -3.48 -0.96
N LEU A 69 7.81 -2.54 -1.22
CA LEU A 69 7.66 -2.01 -2.56
C LEU A 69 8.91 -1.27 -3.01
N ARG A 70 9.59 -0.62 -2.07
CA ARG A 70 10.74 0.19 -2.38
C ARG A 70 12.03 -0.59 -2.52
N LEU A 71 12.07 -1.79 -1.95
CA LEU A 71 13.29 -2.58 -2.01
C LEU A 71 13.40 -3.25 -3.37
N PRO A 72 14.62 -3.29 -3.92
CA PRO A 72 14.78 -4.00 -5.20
C PRO A 72 14.65 -5.50 -4.96
N PRO A 73 14.28 -6.26 -5.97
CA PRO A 73 14.20 -7.70 -5.81
C PRO A 73 15.57 -8.27 -5.51
N PRO A 74 15.64 -9.37 -4.77
CA PRO A 74 16.93 -9.97 -4.47
C PRO A 74 17.55 -10.50 -5.75
N PRO A 75 18.88 -10.52 -5.80
CA PRO A 75 19.55 -11.05 -6.99
C PRO A 75 19.30 -12.53 -7.11
N PRO A 76 19.28 -13.05 -8.30
CA PRO A 76 19.04 -14.48 -8.52
C PRO A 76 20.16 -15.34 -7.98
#